data_9f8df0dec997fa16e3acba23674fb912
#
_entry.id   9f8df0dec997fa16e3acba23674fb912
#
_cell.length_a   1.000
_cell.length_b   1.000
_cell.length_c   1.000
_cell.angle_alpha   90.00
_cell.angle_beta   90.00
_cell.angle_gamma   90.00
#
_symmetry.space_group_name_H-M   'P 1'
#
loop_
_entity.id
_entity.type
_entity.pdbx_description
1 polymer ?
#
loop_
_entity_poly.entity_id
_entity_poly.type
_entity_poly.pdbx_seq_one_letter_code
_entity_poly.pdbx_strand_id
1 'polypeptide(L)'
;MKKFVLVAALVSGALMLQGCFAAVIGVGAGATAKMATDPRTAGTQVDDTTLNTRMNTKLKENAPFFIGSRISSSTYMGNIILTGQANAEQIEKAERLAYQVEGVKKVYNQIRASEPVGAGTISNDMWITTKVKSQLVINSKTKARNIKVVTEDGEVFLIGIVNSEEGQEAASLASKVAGVRKVVTLFTQR
;
A
#
# COMPACT_ATOMS: atom_id res chain seq x y z
N MET A 1 -11.41 17.62 -50.46
CA MET A 1 -10.80 16.43 -49.85
C MET A 1 -9.88 16.79 -48.65
N LYS A 2 -8.93 17.75 -48.75
CA LYS A 2 -8.03 18.12 -47.66
C LYS A 2 -8.74 18.62 -46.36
N LYS A 3 -9.87 19.35 -46.49
CA LYS A 3 -10.65 19.85 -45.34
C LYS A 3 -11.38 18.73 -44.56
N PHE A 4 -11.83 17.67 -45.26
CA PHE A 4 -12.47 16.51 -44.61
C PHE A 4 -11.47 15.65 -43.84
N VAL A 5 -10.23 15.52 -44.34
CA VAL A 5 -9.16 14.79 -43.64
C VAL A 5 -8.74 15.50 -42.37
N LEU A 6 -8.69 16.85 -42.37
CA LEU A 6 -8.34 17.67 -41.21
C LEU A 6 -9.42 17.61 -40.13
N VAL A 7 -10.70 17.60 -40.51
CA VAL A 7 -11.82 17.45 -39.58
C VAL A 7 -11.85 16.05 -38.97
N ALA A 8 -11.59 15.00 -39.77
CA ALA A 8 -11.51 13.63 -39.27
C ALA A 8 -10.35 13.43 -38.28
N ALA A 9 -9.18 14.05 -38.54
CA ALA A 9 -8.02 14.01 -37.65
C ALA A 9 -8.28 14.76 -36.32
N LEU A 10 -9.03 15.87 -36.33
CA LEU A 10 -9.42 16.61 -35.14
C LEU A 10 -10.44 15.85 -34.28
N VAL A 11 -11.38 15.13 -34.91
CA VAL A 11 -12.37 14.32 -34.20
C VAL A 11 -11.71 13.08 -33.60
N SER A 12 -10.74 12.43 -34.27
CA SER A 12 -9.98 11.31 -33.71
C SER A 12 -9.12 11.73 -32.49
N GLY A 13 -8.55 12.96 -32.54
CA GLY A 13 -7.78 13.50 -31.43
C GLY A 13 -8.63 13.81 -30.18
N ALA A 14 -9.88 14.25 -30.38
CA ALA A 14 -10.80 14.55 -29.29
C ALA A 14 -11.31 13.29 -28.56
N LEU A 15 -11.38 12.14 -29.23
CA LEU A 15 -11.78 10.86 -28.64
C LEU A 15 -10.71 10.29 -27.70
N MET A 16 -9.43 10.64 -27.89
CA MET A 16 -8.35 10.21 -26.99
C MET A 16 -8.29 11.01 -25.68
N LEU A 17 -8.89 12.22 -25.62
CA LEU A 17 -8.97 13.00 -24.38
C LEU A 17 -10.12 12.57 -23.44
N GLN A 18 -11.04 11.72 -23.89
CA GLN A 18 -12.13 11.21 -23.07
C GLN A 18 -11.71 10.06 -22.14
N GLY A 19 -10.49 9.55 -22.30
CA GLY A 19 -9.93 8.50 -21.42
C GLY A 19 -9.86 8.90 -19.94
N CYS A 20 -9.73 10.19 -19.63
CA CYS A 20 -9.71 10.66 -18.24
C CYS A 20 -11.10 10.66 -17.57
N PHE A 21 -12.19 10.81 -18.35
CA PHE A 21 -13.54 10.83 -17.78
C PHE A 21 -14.06 9.39 -17.52
N ALA A 22 -13.70 8.43 -18.38
CA ALA A 22 -13.99 7.01 -18.16
C ALA A 22 -13.23 6.44 -16.96
N ALA A 23 -12.01 6.97 -16.65
CA ALA A 23 -11.25 6.57 -15.49
C ALA A 23 -11.94 7.01 -14.17
N VAL A 24 -12.66 8.14 -14.16
CA VAL A 24 -13.38 8.60 -12.95
C VAL A 24 -14.61 7.72 -12.66
N ILE A 25 -15.31 7.25 -13.69
CA ILE A 25 -16.43 6.30 -13.52
C ILE A 25 -15.87 4.91 -13.17
N GLY A 26 -14.73 4.51 -13.76
CA GLY A 26 -14.04 3.26 -13.46
C GLY A 26 -13.48 3.20 -12.03
N VAL A 27 -13.03 4.33 -11.46
CA VAL A 27 -12.59 4.42 -10.07
C VAL A 27 -13.76 4.18 -9.11
N GLY A 28 -14.96 4.70 -9.41
CA GLY A 28 -16.16 4.42 -8.61
C GLY A 28 -16.54 2.94 -8.62
N ALA A 29 -16.55 2.30 -9.79
CA ALA A 29 -16.88 0.87 -9.91
C ALA A 29 -15.78 -0.02 -9.30
N GLY A 30 -14.50 0.32 -9.48
CA GLY A 30 -13.38 -0.40 -8.87
C GLY A 30 -13.32 -0.24 -7.34
N ALA A 31 -13.68 0.93 -6.81
CA ALA A 31 -13.75 1.18 -5.38
C ALA A 31 -14.89 0.40 -4.73
N THR A 32 -16.07 0.36 -5.36
CA THR A 32 -17.21 -0.41 -4.87
C THR A 32 -16.96 -1.91 -4.93
N ALA A 33 -16.33 -2.42 -6.00
CA ALA A 33 -15.95 -3.83 -6.10
C ALA A 33 -14.92 -4.22 -5.01
N LYS A 34 -13.94 -3.35 -4.73
CA LYS A 34 -12.98 -3.57 -3.65
C LYS A 34 -13.65 -3.60 -2.28
N MET A 35 -14.60 -2.69 -2.01
CA MET A 35 -15.38 -2.69 -0.78
C MET A 35 -16.23 -3.94 -0.60
N ALA A 36 -16.82 -4.46 -1.68
CA ALA A 36 -17.66 -5.66 -1.63
C ALA A 36 -16.86 -6.96 -1.36
N THR A 37 -15.56 -6.98 -1.67
CA THR A 37 -14.69 -8.15 -1.51
C THR A 37 -13.77 -8.10 -0.30
N ASP A 38 -13.59 -6.93 0.31
CA ASP A 38 -12.76 -6.75 1.51
C ASP A 38 -13.56 -7.22 2.74
N PRO A 39 -13.00 -8.08 3.61
CA PRO A 39 -13.70 -8.60 4.80
C PRO A 39 -13.92 -7.55 5.89
N ARG A 40 -13.26 -6.40 5.78
CA ARG A 40 -13.49 -5.27 6.69
C ARG A 40 -14.83 -4.61 6.35
N THR A 41 -15.52 -4.11 7.36
CA THR A 41 -16.72 -3.31 7.12
C THR A 41 -16.37 -2.04 6.33
N ALA A 42 -17.34 -1.49 5.61
CA ALA A 42 -17.16 -0.20 4.92
C ALA A 42 -16.68 0.90 5.90
N GLY A 43 -17.22 0.92 7.11
CA GLY A 43 -16.77 1.82 8.19
C GLY A 43 -15.28 1.65 8.50
N THR A 44 -14.82 0.43 8.74
CA THR A 44 -13.40 0.17 9.03
C THR A 44 -12.48 0.55 7.88
N GLN A 45 -12.92 0.40 6.63
CA GLN A 45 -12.12 0.83 5.47
C GLN A 45 -12.02 2.36 5.39
N VAL A 46 -13.11 3.05 5.69
CA VAL A 46 -13.14 4.53 5.78
C VAL A 46 -12.27 5.01 6.93
N ASP A 47 -12.36 4.36 8.09
CA ASP A 47 -11.53 4.66 9.27
C ASP A 47 -10.05 4.49 8.96
N ASP A 48 -9.65 3.38 8.34
CA ASP A 48 -8.27 3.14 7.94
C ASP A 48 -7.76 4.18 6.93
N THR A 49 -8.59 4.58 5.96
CA THR A 49 -8.25 5.62 4.99
C THR A 49 -8.05 6.97 5.68
N THR A 50 -8.95 7.33 6.60
CA THR A 50 -8.87 8.54 7.40
C THR A 50 -7.61 8.55 8.27
N LEU A 51 -7.34 7.43 8.94
CA LEU A 51 -6.16 7.25 9.78
C LEU A 51 -4.86 7.41 8.96
N ASN A 52 -4.81 6.80 7.77
CA ASN A 52 -3.67 6.95 6.88
C ASN A 52 -3.48 8.40 6.39
N THR A 53 -4.57 9.09 6.08
CA THR A 53 -4.54 10.50 5.68
C THR A 53 -4.03 11.38 6.82
N ARG A 54 -4.52 11.18 8.04
CA ARG A 54 -4.05 11.91 9.24
C ARG A 54 -2.57 11.70 9.48
N MET A 55 -2.08 10.44 9.37
CA MET A 55 -0.65 10.14 9.51
C MET A 55 0.20 10.84 8.44
N ASN A 56 -0.22 10.76 7.18
CA ASN A 56 0.48 11.43 6.08
C ASN A 56 0.49 12.96 6.23
N THR A 57 -0.59 13.55 6.75
CA THR A 57 -0.64 14.98 7.07
C THR A 57 0.37 15.34 8.14
N LYS A 58 0.46 14.56 9.24
CA LYS A 58 1.47 14.79 10.29
C LYS A 58 2.91 14.69 9.76
N LEU A 59 3.20 13.73 8.87
CA LEU A 59 4.52 13.64 8.23
C LEU A 59 4.80 14.87 7.36
N LYS A 60 3.82 15.35 6.58
CA LYS A 60 3.96 16.54 5.74
C LYS A 60 4.16 17.82 6.56
N GLU A 61 3.41 18.01 7.63
CA GLU A 61 3.56 19.16 8.54
C GLU A 61 4.93 19.21 9.19
N ASN A 62 5.59 18.05 9.34
CA ASN A 62 6.94 17.91 9.87
C ASN A 62 7.98 17.68 8.77
N ALA A 63 7.69 17.91 7.50
CA ALA A 63 8.57 17.62 6.38
C ALA A 63 10.00 18.18 6.51
N PRO A 64 10.24 19.39 7.05
CA PRO A 64 11.60 19.88 7.25
C PRO A 64 12.46 18.98 8.16
N PHE A 65 11.86 18.30 9.13
CA PHE A 65 12.56 17.35 9.99
C PHE A 65 12.92 16.05 9.28
N PHE A 66 12.15 15.67 8.26
CA PHE A 66 12.30 14.42 7.51
C PHE A 66 13.11 14.54 6.22
N ILE A 67 13.84 15.65 6.04
CA ILE A 67 14.76 15.81 4.89
C ILE A 67 15.79 14.67 4.92
N GLY A 68 16.05 14.07 3.75
CA GLY A 68 16.98 12.94 3.62
C GLY A 68 16.43 11.58 4.09
N SER A 69 15.14 11.51 4.43
CA SER A 69 14.48 10.24 4.74
C SER A 69 13.43 9.88 3.68
N ARG A 70 13.03 8.63 3.69
CA ARG A 70 11.89 8.10 2.93
C ARG A 70 11.00 7.30 3.89
N ILE A 71 9.90 7.90 4.31
CA ILE A 71 8.96 7.27 5.25
C ILE A 71 7.60 7.14 4.58
N SER A 72 7.06 5.93 4.60
CA SER A 72 5.73 5.58 4.10
C SER A 72 4.86 5.06 5.23
N SER A 73 3.57 5.39 5.20
CA SER A 73 2.59 4.84 6.13
C SER A 73 1.56 3.96 5.41
N SER A 74 1.13 2.94 6.09
CA SER A 74 0.01 2.09 5.69
C SER A 74 -0.85 1.80 6.91
N THR A 75 -2.15 1.65 6.71
CA THR A 75 -3.09 1.36 7.80
C THR A 75 -3.86 0.09 7.54
N TYR A 76 -4.15 -0.66 8.59
CA TYR A 76 -5.01 -1.84 8.55
C TYR A 76 -5.65 -2.09 9.92
N MET A 77 -6.99 -2.08 9.96
CA MET A 77 -7.80 -2.33 11.18
C MET A 77 -7.44 -1.41 12.37
N GLY A 78 -7.12 -0.14 12.07
CA GLY A 78 -6.71 0.85 13.06
C GLY A 78 -5.24 0.78 13.47
N ASN A 79 -4.45 -0.11 12.87
CA ASN A 79 -3.01 -0.17 13.09
C ASN A 79 -2.29 0.65 12.02
N ILE A 80 -1.25 1.39 12.42
CA ILE A 80 -0.34 2.10 11.52
C ILE A 80 0.93 1.27 11.35
N ILE A 81 1.34 1.06 10.12
CA ILE A 81 2.62 0.45 9.76
C ILE A 81 3.46 1.52 9.09
N LEU A 82 4.61 1.86 9.69
CA LEU A 82 5.60 2.75 9.14
C LEU A 82 6.71 1.93 8.49
N THR A 83 7.06 2.24 7.25
CA THR A 83 8.14 1.59 6.50
C THR A 83 9.01 2.65 5.83
N GLY A 84 10.18 2.27 5.38
CA GLY A 84 11.12 3.16 4.68
C GLY A 84 12.46 3.27 5.37
N GLN A 85 13.19 4.35 5.09
CA GLN A 85 14.54 4.59 5.56
C GLN A 85 14.65 6.00 6.16
N ALA A 86 15.34 6.11 7.30
CA ALA A 86 15.54 7.35 8.01
C ALA A 86 16.69 7.21 9.02
N ASN A 87 17.18 8.31 9.57
CA ASN A 87 18.08 8.27 10.72
C ASN A 87 17.33 7.97 12.03
N ALA A 88 18.07 7.69 13.11
CA ALA A 88 17.49 7.27 14.39
C ALA A 88 16.49 8.30 14.96
N GLU A 89 16.83 9.60 14.93
CA GLU A 89 15.95 10.65 15.45
C GLU A 89 14.65 10.78 14.64
N GLN A 90 14.74 10.62 13.32
CA GLN A 90 13.59 10.63 12.42
C GLN A 90 12.69 9.41 12.66
N ILE A 91 13.27 8.23 12.90
CA ILE A 91 12.52 7.00 13.23
C ILE A 91 11.70 7.20 14.50
N GLU A 92 12.32 7.69 15.57
CA GLU A 92 11.64 7.97 16.83
C GLU A 92 10.56 9.06 16.68
N LYS A 93 10.86 10.14 15.95
CA LYS A 93 9.88 11.21 15.69
C LYS A 93 8.69 10.69 14.92
N ALA A 94 8.90 9.88 13.87
CA ALA A 94 7.80 9.29 13.07
C ALA A 94 6.91 8.40 13.92
N GLU A 95 7.49 7.60 14.81
CA GLU A 95 6.75 6.75 15.73
C GLU A 95 5.92 7.56 16.72
N ARG A 96 6.51 8.59 17.34
CA ARG A 96 5.77 9.50 18.23
C ARG A 96 4.61 10.19 17.53
N LEU A 97 4.80 10.64 16.29
CA LEU A 97 3.73 11.24 15.49
C LEU A 97 2.62 10.24 15.19
N ALA A 98 2.95 8.98 14.93
CA ALA A 98 1.98 7.93 14.66
C ALA A 98 1.10 7.63 15.89
N TYR A 99 1.67 7.59 17.09
CA TYR A 99 0.89 7.42 18.32
C TYR A 99 -0.02 8.62 18.64
N GLN A 100 0.28 9.81 18.11
CA GLN A 100 -0.56 11.01 18.25
C GLN A 100 -1.72 11.08 17.24
N VAL A 101 -1.81 10.13 16.33
CA VAL A 101 -2.92 10.08 15.37
C VAL A 101 -4.16 9.56 16.07
N GLU A 102 -5.22 10.37 16.07
CA GLU A 102 -6.51 9.99 16.67
C GLU A 102 -7.09 8.74 16.01
N GLY A 103 -7.45 7.75 16.80
CA GLY A 103 -8.00 6.47 16.35
C GLY A 103 -6.96 5.38 16.10
N VAL A 104 -5.66 5.65 16.35
CA VAL A 104 -4.63 4.61 16.27
C VAL A 104 -4.78 3.60 17.40
N LYS A 105 -4.71 2.31 17.06
CA LYS A 105 -4.72 1.20 18.04
C LYS A 105 -3.31 0.72 18.34
N LYS A 106 -2.47 0.58 17.31
CA LYS A 106 -1.10 0.11 17.42
C LYS A 106 -0.24 0.68 16.30
N VAL A 107 1.03 0.91 16.60
CA VAL A 107 2.05 1.32 15.63
C VAL A 107 3.05 0.18 15.46
N TYR A 108 3.28 -0.21 14.23
CA TYR A 108 4.37 -1.11 13.83
C TYR A 108 5.42 -0.27 13.12
N ASN A 109 6.48 0.08 13.84
CA ASN A 109 7.60 0.82 13.27
C ASN A 109 8.58 -0.16 12.63
N GLN A 110 8.61 -0.18 11.29
CA GLN A 110 9.48 -1.00 10.46
C GLN A 110 10.41 -0.14 9.60
N ILE A 111 10.63 1.12 10.00
CA ILE A 111 11.59 2.00 9.34
C ILE A 111 13.00 1.50 9.62
N ARG A 112 13.86 1.50 8.61
CA ARG A 112 15.26 1.07 8.71
C ARG A 112 16.17 2.28 8.93
N ALA A 113 17.15 2.13 9.81
CA ALA A 113 18.21 3.13 10.01
C ALA A 113 19.22 3.01 8.86
N SER A 114 18.92 3.60 7.72
CA SER A 114 19.75 3.58 6.52
C SER A 114 19.40 4.74 5.59
N GLU A 115 20.21 4.96 4.56
CA GLU A 115 19.93 5.89 3.48
C GLU A 115 18.70 5.43 2.67
N PRO A 116 17.91 6.38 2.12
CA PRO A 116 16.78 6.08 1.26
C PRO A 116 17.14 5.26 0.04
N VAL A 117 16.31 4.26 -0.28
CA VAL A 117 16.48 3.44 -1.49
C VAL A 117 16.16 4.22 -2.75
N GLY A 118 16.82 3.86 -3.85
CA GLY A 118 16.62 4.48 -5.16
C GLY A 118 15.35 3.99 -5.88
N ALA A 119 15.00 4.69 -6.97
CA ALA A 119 13.82 4.39 -7.78
C ALA A 119 13.77 2.94 -8.32
N GLY A 120 14.92 2.34 -8.63
CA GLY A 120 15.00 0.96 -9.08
C GLY A 120 14.51 -0.02 -8.02
N THR A 121 14.91 0.16 -6.76
CA THR A 121 14.43 -0.65 -5.62
C THR A 121 12.93 -0.47 -5.42
N ILE A 122 12.43 0.77 -5.48
CA ILE A 122 11.00 1.07 -5.36
C ILE A 122 10.19 0.35 -6.43
N SER A 123 10.65 0.36 -7.68
CA SER A 123 9.99 -0.33 -8.80
C SER A 123 10.00 -1.85 -8.60
N ASN A 124 11.11 -2.41 -8.11
CA ASN A 124 11.22 -3.82 -7.77
C ASN A 124 10.25 -4.20 -6.64
N ASP A 125 10.13 -3.39 -5.60
CA ASP A 125 9.20 -3.60 -4.49
C ASP A 125 7.73 -3.61 -4.94
N MET A 126 7.37 -2.75 -5.91
CA MET A 126 6.04 -2.77 -6.52
C MET A 126 5.79 -4.08 -7.28
N TRP A 127 6.79 -4.57 -8.01
CA TRP A 127 6.72 -5.85 -8.72
C TRP A 127 6.58 -7.01 -7.74
N ILE A 128 7.41 -7.07 -6.68
CA ILE A 128 7.34 -8.06 -5.60
C ILE A 128 5.95 -8.07 -4.97
N THR A 129 5.44 -6.88 -4.59
CA THR A 129 4.09 -6.73 -4.01
C THR A 129 3.03 -7.35 -4.92
N THR A 130 3.10 -7.09 -6.22
CA THR A 130 2.16 -7.62 -7.20
C THR A 130 2.25 -9.14 -7.29
N LYS A 131 3.45 -9.69 -7.35
CA LYS A 131 3.68 -11.14 -7.41
C LYS A 131 3.21 -11.85 -6.14
N VAL A 132 3.52 -11.32 -4.96
CA VAL A 132 3.04 -11.87 -3.69
C VAL A 132 1.51 -11.87 -3.66
N LYS A 133 0.85 -10.76 -3.99
CA LYS A 133 -0.61 -10.69 -4.04
C LYS A 133 -1.20 -11.71 -5.01
N SER A 134 -0.60 -11.88 -6.19
CA SER A 134 -1.05 -12.87 -7.18
C SER A 134 -0.96 -14.30 -6.63
N GLN A 135 0.15 -14.66 -5.95
CA GLN A 135 0.32 -15.97 -5.34
C GLN A 135 -0.72 -16.22 -4.23
N LEU A 136 -0.99 -15.22 -3.40
CA LEU A 136 -2.01 -15.32 -2.36
C LEU A 136 -3.42 -15.51 -2.93
N VAL A 137 -3.75 -14.84 -4.04
CA VAL A 137 -5.07 -14.94 -4.68
C VAL A 137 -5.30 -16.32 -5.31
N ILE A 138 -4.27 -16.90 -5.95
CA ILE A 138 -4.36 -18.19 -6.64
C ILE A 138 -4.42 -19.35 -5.64
N ASN A 139 -3.83 -19.21 -4.47
CA ASN A 139 -3.74 -20.28 -3.49
C ASN A 139 -5.06 -20.40 -2.70
N SER A 140 -5.67 -21.57 -2.73
CA SER A 140 -6.96 -21.84 -2.05
C SER A 140 -6.89 -21.89 -0.52
N LYS A 141 -5.67 -22.07 0.05
CA LYS A 141 -5.45 -22.12 1.50
C LYS A 141 -5.30 -20.72 2.10
N THR A 142 -5.12 -19.69 1.28
CA THR A 142 -5.03 -18.31 1.75
C THR A 142 -6.29 -17.53 1.39
N LYS A 143 -6.75 -16.68 2.31
CA LYS A 143 -7.79 -15.70 2.03
C LYS A 143 -7.13 -14.36 1.73
N ALA A 144 -6.62 -14.21 0.50
CA ALA A 144 -5.85 -13.05 0.07
C ALA A 144 -6.49 -11.69 0.44
N ARG A 145 -7.83 -11.62 0.42
CA ARG A 145 -8.61 -10.43 0.82
C ARG A 145 -8.41 -10.01 2.28
N ASN A 146 -8.01 -10.95 3.15
CA ASN A 146 -7.77 -10.71 4.58
C ASN A 146 -6.32 -10.26 4.85
N ILE A 147 -5.48 -10.21 3.80
CA ILE A 147 -4.05 -9.96 3.93
C ILE A 147 -3.67 -8.71 3.13
N LYS A 148 -3.18 -7.70 3.82
CA LYS A 148 -2.52 -6.55 3.20
C LYS A 148 -1.04 -6.88 3.03
N VAL A 149 -0.51 -6.60 1.84
CA VAL A 149 0.89 -6.77 1.49
C VAL A 149 1.52 -5.40 1.28
N VAL A 150 2.61 -5.15 1.98
CA VAL A 150 3.48 -3.98 1.80
C VAL A 150 4.88 -4.51 1.57
N THR A 151 5.61 -3.96 0.61
CA THR A 151 7.02 -4.31 0.36
C THR A 151 7.86 -3.05 0.45
N GLU A 152 8.97 -3.15 1.17
CA GLU A 152 9.95 -2.09 1.34
C GLU A 152 11.35 -2.69 1.31
N ASP A 153 12.16 -2.29 0.32
CA ASP A 153 13.51 -2.77 0.12
C ASP A 153 13.63 -4.30 0.16
N GLY A 154 12.74 -5.02 -0.58
CA GLY A 154 12.66 -6.48 -0.62
C GLY A 154 12.16 -7.14 0.67
N GLU A 155 11.84 -6.40 1.73
CA GLU A 155 11.15 -6.93 2.90
C GLU A 155 9.64 -6.87 2.69
N VAL A 156 8.97 -8.00 2.79
CA VAL A 156 7.52 -8.13 2.61
C VAL A 156 6.86 -8.18 3.97
N PHE A 157 5.98 -7.23 4.24
CA PHE A 157 5.15 -7.16 5.44
C PHE A 157 3.76 -7.68 5.10
N LEU A 158 3.34 -8.74 5.79
CA LEU A 158 2.00 -9.34 5.68
C LEU A 158 1.18 -8.95 6.89
N ILE A 159 0.12 -8.17 6.69
CA ILE A 159 -0.73 -7.64 7.75
C ILE A 159 -2.15 -8.16 7.53
N GLY A 160 -2.79 -8.69 8.56
CA GLY A 160 -4.13 -9.23 8.36
C GLY A 160 -4.71 -9.92 9.58
N ILE A 161 -5.96 -10.39 9.44
CA ILE A 161 -6.62 -11.26 10.41
C ILE A 161 -6.77 -12.63 9.77
N VAL A 162 -5.98 -13.58 10.23
CA VAL A 162 -5.88 -14.93 9.66
C VAL A 162 -5.80 -15.98 10.78
N ASN A 163 -6.09 -17.23 10.46
CA ASN A 163 -5.72 -18.33 11.34
C ASN A 163 -4.25 -18.72 11.15
N SER A 164 -3.74 -19.60 12.02
CA SER A 164 -2.32 -20.00 12.02
C SER A 164 -1.90 -20.63 10.68
N GLU A 165 -2.72 -21.50 10.10
CA GLU A 165 -2.45 -22.19 8.84
C GLU A 165 -2.40 -21.21 7.66
N GLU A 166 -3.41 -20.33 7.56
CA GLU A 166 -3.46 -19.28 6.54
C GLU A 166 -2.23 -18.36 6.62
N GLY A 167 -1.82 -17.98 7.84
CA GLY A 167 -0.67 -17.10 8.05
C GLY A 167 0.65 -17.76 7.65
N GLN A 168 0.85 -19.03 8.01
CA GLN A 168 2.04 -19.80 7.64
C GLN A 168 2.12 -20.00 6.12
N GLU A 169 1.01 -20.39 5.50
CA GLU A 169 0.96 -20.55 4.04
C GLU A 169 1.24 -19.23 3.32
N ALA A 170 0.65 -18.12 3.76
CA ALA A 170 0.89 -16.81 3.19
C ALA A 170 2.37 -16.40 3.30
N ALA A 171 3.00 -16.62 4.44
CA ALA A 171 4.42 -16.35 4.63
C ALA A 171 5.30 -17.23 3.75
N SER A 172 4.97 -18.53 3.63
CA SER A 172 5.65 -19.48 2.74
C SER A 172 5.56 -19.07 1.27
N LEU A 173 4.38 -18.65 0.81
CA LEU A 173 4.20 -18.18 -0.57
C LEU A 173 4.99 -16.90 -0.84
N ALA A 174 4.93 -15.95 0.07
CA ALA A 174 5.66 -14.69 -0.07
C ALA A 174 7.16 -14.90 -0.13
N SER A 175 7.72 -15.79 0.71
CA SER A 175 9.16 -16.05 0.77
C SER A 175 9.73 -16.68 -0.50
N LYS A 176 8.90 -17.32 -1.32
CA LYS A 176 9.31 -17.96 -2.59
C LYS A 176 9.31 -17.00 -3.78
N VAL A 177 8.81 -15.79 -3.61
CA VAL A 177 8.79 -14.79 -4.69
C VAL A 177 10.20 -14.24 -4.89
N ALA A 178 10.66 -14.26 -6.14
CA ALA A 178 11.98 -13.72 -6.49
C ALA A 178 12.12 -12.25 -6.03
N GLY A 179 13.27 -11.91 -5.46
CA GLY A 179 13.54 -10.57 -4.94
C GLY A 179 13.10 -10.34 -3.49
N VAL A 180 12.33 -11.25 -2.90
CA VAL A 180 11.99 -11.17 -1.47
C VAL A 180 13.21 -11.57 -0.64
N ARG A 181 13.65 -10.64 0.21
CA ARG A 181 14.79 -10.86 1.13
C ARG A 181 14.34 -11.32 2.51
N LYS A 182 13.14 -10.88 2.92
CA LYS A 182 12.59 -11.22 4.23
C LYS A 182 11.07 -11.09 4.21
N VAL A 183 10.39 -11.94 4.98
CA VAL A 183 8.94 -11.82 5.23
C VAL A 183 8.73 -11.54 6.72
N VAL A 184 7.96 -10.50 7.00
CA VAL A 184 7.56 -10.10 8.36
C VAL A 184 6.05 -10.26 8.47
N THR A 185 5.58 -11.07 9.39
CA THR A 185 4.16 -11.30 9.63
C THR A 185 3.68 -10.42 10.79
N LEU A 186 2.69 -9.59 10.52
CA LEU A 186 2.02 -8.71 11.48
C LEU A 186 0.53 -9.12 11.57
N PHE A 187 0.31 -10.42 11.71
CA PHE A 187 -1.03 -10.98 11.76
C PHE A 187 -1.65 -10.89 13.16
N THR A 188 -2.96 -10.66 13.18
CA THR A 188 -3.82 -10.92 14.33
C THR A 188 -4.48 -12.28 14.12
N GLN A 189 -4.39 -13.16 15.09
CA GLN A 189 -5.05 -14.48 15.05
C GLN A 189 -6.55 -14.30 15.25
N ARG A 190 -7.35 -15.08 14.51
CA ARG A 190 -8.80 -15.20 14.68
C ARG A 190 -9.18 -16.57 15.21
#